data_82a41cacccf6797ea093a2b7299e49dd
#
_entry.id   82a41cacccf6797ea093a2b7299e49dd
#
_cell.length_a   1.000
_cell.length_b   1.000
_cell.length_c   1.000
_cell.angle_alpha   90.00
_cell.angle_beta   90.00
_cell.angle_gamma   90.00
#
_symmetry.space_group_name_H-M   'P 1'
#
loop_
_entity.id
_entity.type
_entity.pdbx_description
1 polymer ?
#
loop_
_entity_poly.entity_id
_entity_poly.type
_entity_poly.pdbx_seq_one_letter_code
_entity_poly.pdbx_strand_id
1 'polypeptide(L)'
;VPMEVMGLLLGTIVDDYTVSVVDVFAMPQSGTGVSVEAVDPVFQTKMLDMLKQTGRSEVVVGWYHSHPGFGCWLSSVDINTQQSFEQLNPRAVAIVVDPIESVKGKVVIDAFRLINPSTVMLGQEPRQTTSNIGHLNKPSIQSLIHGLNRHYYSIAIGYRKTQLEQAMLGNLHKRNWTDGLKLADFQEHQHTNQGAVKRMLSLAEEYQKSVKEEAKLTPEQIKTHYVGKQDPKRHLEDAVESSMSNQIVQSLGTMILAEL
;
A
#
# COMPACT_ATOMS: atom_id res chain seq x y z
N VAL A 1 10.88 -21.40 19.79
CA VAL A 1 10.60 -20.06 19.22
C VAL A 1 10.16 -20.26 17.79
N PRO A 2 9.06 -19.66 17.34
CA PRO A 2 8.67 -19.73 15.95
C PRO A 2 9.78 -19.15 15.08
N MET A 3 10.04 -19.81 13.94
CA MET A 3 11.10 -19.41 13.02
C MET A 3 10.62 -18.24 12.13
N GLU A 4 11.48 -17.26 11.91
CA GLU A 4 11.23 -16.23 10.92
C GLU A 4 11.31 -16.83 9.51
N VAL A 5 10.42 -16.40 8.64
CA VAL A 5 10.37 -16.81 7.25
C VAL A 5 10.41 -15.58 6.35
N MET A 6 10.96 -15.73 5.16
CA MET A 6 11.00 -14.65 4.18
C MET A 6 10.58 -15.10 2.77
N GLY A 7 10.31 -14.12 1.93
CA GLY A 7 10.07 -14.32 0.52
C GLY A 7 10.13 -13.02 -0.26
N LEU A 8 9.87 -13.11 -1.55
CA LEU A 8 9.89 -11.98 -2.46
C LEU A 8 8.48 -11.56 -2.86
N LEU A 9 8.32 -10.27 -3.09
CA LEU A 9 7.10 -9.64 -3.56
C LEU A 9 7.18 -9.44 -5.07
N LEU A 10 6.16 -9.89 -5.77
CA LEU A 10 6.01 -9.73 -7.20
C LEU A 10 4.92 -8.71 -7.50
N GLY A 11 5.19 -7.83 -8.44
CA GLY A 11 4.23 -6.80 -8.78
C GLY A 11 4.72 -5.82 -9.83
N THR A 12 4.15 -4.65 -9.80
CA THR A 12 4.47 -3.55 -10.71
C THR A 12 4.58 -2.23 -9.96
N ILE A 13 5.42 -1.35 -10.44
CA ILE A 13 5.47 0.03 -10.00
C ILE A 13 4.50 0.81 -10.88
N VAL A 14 3.39 1.24 -10.28
CA VAL A 14 2.32 1.92 -11.02
C VAL A 14 2.70 3.37 -11.29
N ASP A 15 3.16 4.05 -10.26
CA ASP A 15 3.60 5.45 -10.31
C ASP A 15 4.56 5.77 -9.14
N ASP A 16 4.88 7.06 -8.96
CA ASP A 16 5.79 7.51 -7.91
C ASP A 16 5.28 7.28 -6.49
N TYR A 17 3.98 7.08 -6.33
CA TYR A 17 3.32 6.90 -5.03
C TYR A 17 2.84 5.47 -4.78
N THR A 18 2.79 4.62 -5.82
CA THR A 18 2.09 3.34 -5.75
C THR A 18 2.93 2.19 -6.25
N VAL A 19 3.13 1.20 -5.39
CA VAL A 19 3.67 -0.12 -5.73
C VAL A 19 2.53 -1.13 -5.59
N SER A 20 2.18 -1.81 -6.68
CA SER A 20 1.15 -2.85 -6.69
C SER A 20 1.79 -4.20 -6.52
N VAL A 21 1.56 -4.84 -5.37
CA VAL A 21 1.98 -6.22 -5.11
C VAL A 21 0.84 -7.15 -5.53
N VAL A 22 1.13 -8.06 -6.45
CA VAL A 22 0.13 -8.97 -7.04
C VAL A 22 0.30 -10.39 -6.54
N ASP A 23 1.55 -10.79 -6.26
CA ASP A 23 1.88 -12.13 -5.82
C ASP A 23 3.12 -12.16 -4.94
N VAL A 24 3.34 -13.28 -4.29
CA VAL A 24 4.51 -13.51 -3.45
C VAL A 24 5.04 -14.94 -3.67
N PHE A 25 6.32 -15.15 -3.45
CA PHE A 25 6.85 -16.50 -3.32
C PHE A 25 7.82 -16.60 -2.14
N ALA A 26 7.72 -17.70 -1.41
CA ALA A 26 8.59 -17.98 -0.28
C ALA A 26 9.99 -18.39 -0.75
N MET A 27 11.00 -17.96 -0.02
CA MET A 27 12.37 -18.44 -0.21
C MET A 27 12.61 -19.69 0.62
N PRO A 28 13.42 -20.66 0.13
CA PRO A 28 13.84 -21.78 0.93
C PRO A 28 14.57 -21.30 2.18
N GLN A 29 14.15 -21.79 3.34
CA GLN A 29 14.81 -21.49 4.61
C GLN A 29 15.98 -22.47 4.80
N SER A 30 17.19 -21.95 4.80
CA SER A 30 18.40 -22.71 5.11
C SER A 30 18.98 -22.18 6.43
N GLY A 31 18.61 -22.77 7.54
CA GLY A 31 19.26 -22.43 8.79
C GLY A 31 18.39 -22.63 10.04
N THR A 32 19.06 -22.71 11.16
CA THR A 32 18.49 -22.84 12.50
C THR A 32 18.33 -21.49 13.21
N GLY A 33 18.54 -20.38 12.51
CA GLY A 33 18.62 -19.04 13.09
C GLY A 33 17.37 -18.17 12.87
N VAL A 34 17.29 -17.17 13.68
CA VAL A 34 16.26 -16.10 13.69
C VAL A 34 16.57 -15.02 12.64
N SER A 35 17.69 -15.16 11.90
CA SER A 35 18.10 -14.19 10.91
C SER A 35 17.73 -14.65 9.49
N VAL A 36 17.11 -13.76 8.77
CA VAL A 36 16.87 -13.92 7.34
C VAL A 36 18.18 -13.68 6.61
N GLU A 37 18.97 -14.72 6.44
CA GLU A 37 20.16 -14.67 5.61
C GLU A 37 19.77 -14.83 4.15
N ALA A 38 20.24 -13.88 3.38
CA ALA A 38 20.36 -13.80 1.93
C ALA A 38 19.36 -14.60 1.07
N VAL A 39 18.68 -13.88 0.22
CA VAL A 39 17.94 -14.42 -0.94
C VAL A 39 18.87 -15.32 -1.76
N ASP A 40 18.52 -16.60 -1.91
CA ASP A 40 19.24 -17.51 -2.81
C ASP A 40 19.05 -17.05 -4.27
N PRO A 41 20.09 -16.50 -4.93
CA PRO A 41 19.95 -15.95 -6.28
C PRO A 41 19.63 -17.02 -7.33
N VAL A 42 20.03 -18.26 -7.10
CA VAL A 42 19.74 -19.38 -8.02
C VAL A 42 18.26 -19.74 -7.96
N PHE A 43 17.71 -19.82 -6.75
CA PHE A 43 16.28 -20.08 -6.55
C PHE A 43 15.44 -18.94 -7.12
N GLN A 44 15.81 -17.68 -6.83
CA GLN A 44 15.13 -16.50 -7.35
C GLN A 44 15.08 -16.51 -8.89
N THR A 45 16.21 -16.77 -9.54
CA THR A 45 16.28 -16.81 -11.00
C THR A 45 15.37 -17.90 -11.58
N LYS A 46 15.41 -19.12 -11.01
CA LYS A 46 14.54 -20.20 -11.44
C LYS A 46 13.05 -19.89 -11.28
N MET A 47 12.67 -19.29 -10.16
CA MET A 47 11.28 -18.89 -9.92
C MET A 47 10.81 -17.82 -10.90
N LEU A 48 11.63 -16.80 -11.15
CA LEU A 48 11.31 -15.75 -12.12
C LEU A 48 11.20 -16.30 -13.55
N ASP A 49 12.06 -17.24 -13.93
CA ASP A 49 12.00 -17.88 -15.25
C ASP A 49 10.73 -18.75 -15.38
N MET A 50 10.34 -19.48 -14.35
CA MET A 50 9.07 -20.21 -14.35
C MET A 50 7.86 -19.28 -14.46
N LEU A 51 7.86 -18.15 -13.76
CA LEU A 51 6.80 -17.16 -13.85
C LEU A 51 6.69 -16.55 -15.25
N LYS A 52 7.82 -16.24 -15.90
CA LYS A 52 7.83 -15.76 -17.29
C LYS A 52 7.24 -16.80 -18.25
N GLN A 53 7.54 -18.10 -18.06
CA GLN A 53 6.97 -19.17 -18.88
C GLN A 53 5.45 -19.28 -18.74
N THR A 54 4.88 -18.87 -17.63
CA THR A 54 3.41 -18.81 -17.42
C THR A 54 2.76 -17.53 -17.96
N GLY A 55 3.51 -16.69 -18.68
CA GLY A 55 3.02 -15.43 -19.26
C GLY A 55 2.86 -14.30 -18.26
N ARG A 56 3.45 -14.41 -17.08
CA ARG A 56 3.42 -13.36 -16.06
C ARG A 56 4.56 -12.37 -16.28
N SER A 57 4.24 -11.09 -16.22
CA SER A 57 5.17 -9.97 -16.49
C SER A 57 5.61 -9.22 -15.22
N GLU A 58 5.18 -9.67 -14.06
CA GLU A 58 5.50 -9.04 -12.78
C GLU A 58 6.99 -9.11 -12.49
N VAL A 59 7.51 -8.07 -11.86
CA VAL A 59 8.90 -7.98 -11.43
C VAL A 59 8.98 -8.04 -9.91
N VAL A 60 10.18 -8.27 -9.37
CA VAL A 60 10.42 -8.19 -7.93
C VAL A 60 10.33 -6.72 -7.51
N VAL A 61 9.36 -6.42 -6.65
CA VAL A 61 9.11 -5.06 -6.14
C VAL A 61 9.51 -4.90 -4.68
N GLY A 62 9.97 -5.95 -4.05
CA GLY A 62 10.42 -5.95 -2.66
C GLY A 62 10.46 -7.35 -2.06
N TRP A 63 10.48 -7.41 -0.76
CA TRP A 63 10.56 -8.65 0.00
C TRP A 63 9.71 -8.56 1.27
N TYR A 64 9.40 -9.70 1.84
CA TYR A 64 8.69 -9.79 3.11
C TYR A 64 9.39 -10.75 4.06
N HIS A 65 9.19 -10.54 5.35
CA HIS A 65 9.57 -11.50 6.37
C HIS A 65 8.58 -11.47 7.56
N SER A 66 8.64 -12.50 8.37
CA SER A 66 7.78 -12.62 9.54
C SER A 66 8.54 -12.29 10.83
N HIS A 67 7.85 -11.60 11.74
CA HIS A 67 8.28 -11.35 13.13
C HIS A 67 7.31 -12.02 14.10
N PRO A 68 7.42 -13.34 14.37
CA PRO A 68 6.44 -14.05 15.19
C PRO A 68 6.42 -13.56 16.66
N GLY A 69 5.47 -12.69 17.02
CA GLY A 69 5.31 -12.12 18.37
C GLY A 69 6.20 -10.94 18.70
N PHE A 70 6.91 -10.36 17.71
CA PHE A 70 7.84 -9.24 17.95
C PHE A 70 7.29 -7.89 17.47
N GLY A 71 6.18 -7.91 16.73
CA GLY A 71 5.64 -6.72 16.05
C GLY A 71 6.40 -6.32 14.79
N CYS A 72 5.91 -5.32 14.10
CA CYS A 72 6.45 -4.89 12.80
C CYS A 72 7.49 -3.77 12.99
N TRP A 73 8.75 -4.09 12.72
CA TRP A 73 9.90 -3.20 12.73
C TRP A 73 11.05 -3.84 11.95
N LEU A 74 12.11 -3.10 11.65
CA LEU A 74 13.29 -3.63 10.94
C LEU A 74 14.49 -3.71 11.91
N SER A 75 15.13 -4.87 11.95
CA SER A 75 16.44 -5.05 12.61
C SER A 75 17.55 -4.42 11.77
N SER A 76 18.77 -4.38 12.31
CA SER A 76 19.94 -3.91 11.55
C SER A 76 20.24 -4.78 10.33
N VAL A 77 19.97 -6.08 10.43
CA VAL A 77 20.12 -7.02 9.30
C VAL A 77 19.08 -6.72 8.22
N ASP A 78 17.83 -6.48 8.61
CA ASP A 78 16.74 -6.14 7.70
C ASP A 78 16.99 -4.81 6.98
N ILE A 79 17.55 -3.81 7.71
CA ILE A 79 17.94 -2.52 7.12
C ILE A 79 19.01 -2.74 6.04
N ASN A 80 20.03 -3.56 6.29
CA ASN A 80 21.05 -3.88 5.29
C ASN A 80 20.48 -4.63 4.09
N THR A 81 19.56 -5.58 4.33
CA THR A 81 18.84 -6.30 3.27
C THR A 81 18.01 -5.33 2.44
N GLN A 82 17.24 -4.46 3.07
CA GLN A 82 16.45 -3.45 2.36
C GLN A 82 17.34 -2.50 1.56
N GLN A 83 18.48 -2.09 2.10
CA GLN A 83 19.44 -1.27 1.37
C GLN A 83 19.90 -1.93 0.08
N SER A 84 20.16 -3.23 0.10
CA SER A 84 20.54 -3.98 -1.09
C SER A 84 19.40 -4.02 -2.12
N PHE A 85 18.16 -4.20 -1.68
CA PHE A 85 16.99 -4.12 -2.56
C PHE A 85 16.80 -2.72 -3.16
N GLU A 86 16.94 -1.67 -2.36
CA GLU A 86 16.79 -0.28 -2.83
C GLU A 86 17.91 0.16 -3.78
N GLN A 87 19.12 -0.43 -3.68
CA GLN A 87 20.17 -0.22 -4.67
C GLN A 87 19.81 -0.76 -6.05
N LEU A 88 19.10 -1.89 -6.10
CA LEU A 88 18.61 -2.47 -7.35
C LEU A 88 17.36 -1.78 -7.88
N ASN A 89 16.46 -1.41 -6.98
CA ASN A 89 15.23 -0.71 -7.28
C ASN A 89 14.93 0.29 -6.15
N PRO A 90 15.09 1.60 -6.37
CA PRO A 90 14.86 2.63 -5.34
C PRO A 90 13.45 2.64 -4.75
N ARG A 91 12.51 1.94 -5.39
CA ARG A 91 11.11 1.81 -4.94
C ARG A 91 10.80 0.48 -4.28
N ALA A 92 11.81 -0.36 -4.06
CA ALA A 92 11.63 -1.61 -3.34
C ALA A 92 11.07 -1.36 -1.95
N VAL A 93 10.17 -2.25 -1.52
CA VAL A 93 9.52 -2.19 -0.22
C VAL A 93 9.87 -3.40 0.61
N ALA A 94 10.02 -3.21 1.93
CA ALA A 94 10.12 -4.29 2.90
C ALA A 94 8.78 -4.43 3.63
N ILE A 95 8.23 -5.63 3.68
CA ILE A 95 6.99 -5.92 4.42
C ILE A 95 7.33 -6.82 5.60
N VAL A 96 6.85 -6.44 6.78
CA VAL A 96 6.94 -7.24 8.00
C VAL A 96 5.55 -7.67 8.43
N VAL A 97 5.40 -8.95 8.73
CA VAL A 97 4.13 -9.53 9.20
C VAL A 97 4.36 -10.20 10.54
N ASP A 98 3.51 -9.90 11.51
CA ASP A 98 3.47 -10.66 12.76
C ASP A 98 2.32 -11.67 12.72
N PRO A 99 2.60 -12.97 12.49
CA PRO A 99 1.56 -13.97 12.38
C PRO A 99 0.91 -14.32 13.74
N ILE A 100 1.60 -14.10 14.84
CA ILE A 100 1.09 -14.41 16.18
C ILE A 100 0.11 -13.32 16.64
N GLU A 101 0.43 -12.05 16.40
CA GLU A 101 -0.43 -10.92 16.73
C GLU A 101 -1.59 -10.76 15.71
N SER A 102 -1.54 -11.45 14.58
CA SER A 102 -2.57 -11.45 13.52
C SER A 102 -3.70 -12.41 13.86
N VAL A 103 -4.52 -12.04 14.84
CA VAL A 103 -5.62 -12.86 15.36
C VAL A 103 -6.97 -12.16 15.29
N LYS A 104 -8.06 -12.93 15.32
CA LYS A 104 -9.45 -12.41 15.36
C LYS A 104 -9.81 -11.48 14.21
N GLY A 105 -9.34 -11.80 13.00
CA GLY A 105 -9.62 -11.02 11.79
C GLY A 105 -8.78 -9.75 11.64
N LYS A 106 -7.84 -9.49 12.55
CA LYS A 106 -6.86 -8.43 12.44
C LYS A 106 -5.58 -8.97 11.82
N VAL A 107 -5.02 -8.26 10.85
CA VAL A 107 -3.68 -8.54 10.29
C VAL A 107 -2.71 -7.49 10.83
N VAL A 108 -1.65 -7.94 11.48
CA VAL A 108 -0.55 -7.08 11.92
C VAL A 108 0.54 -7.14 10.85
N ILE A 109 0.56 -6.12 10.04
CA ILE A 109 1.44 -5.97 8.88
C ILE A 109 1.85 -4.51 8.75
N ASP A 110 3.09 -4.26 8.38
CA ASP A 110 3.57 -2.93 8.06
C ASP A 110 4.55 -3.00 6.88
N ALA A 111 4.67 -1.91 6.15
CA ALA A 111 5.56 -1.78 5.01
C ALA A 111 6.53 -0.62 5.25
N PHE A 112 7.77 -0.82 4.85
CA PHE A 112 8.86 0.12 5.15
C PHE A 112 9.71 0.41 3.92
N ARG A 113 10.31 1.58 3.94
CA ARG A 113 11.37 2.01 3.03
C ARG A 113 12.43 2.78 3.83
N LEU A 114 13.69 2.74 3.40
CA LEU A 114 14.77 3.42 4.09
C LEU A 114 14.68 4.94 3.91
N ILE A 115 15.18 5.65 4.91
CA ILE A 115 15.39 7.09 4.85
C ILE A 115 16.80 7.33 4.27
N ASN A 116 16.88 8.13 3.21
CA ASN A 116 18.16 8.54 2.68
C ASN A 116 18.80 9.58 3.65
N PRO A 117 19.98 9.30 4.22
CA PRO A 117 20.64 10.22 5.16
C PRO A 117 20.88 11.63 4.58
N SER A 118 21.16 11.73 3.28
CA SER A 118 21.35 13.03 2.62
C SER A 118 20.08 13.88 2.61
N THR A 119 18.91 13.28 2.53
CA THR A 119 17.62 14.00 2.58
C THR A 119 17.43 14.68 3.95
N VAL A 120 17.79 13.98 5.02
CA VAL A 120 17.71 14.51 6.40
C VAL A 120 18.72 15.65 6.59
N MET A 121 19.93 15.50 6.07
CA MET A 121 20.98 16.55 6.14
C MET A 121 20.58 17.84 5.39
N LEU A 122 19.78 17.71 4.34
CA LEU A 122 19.28 18.85 3.56
C LEU A 122 18.02 19.49 4.17
N GLY A 123 17.56 19.01 5.33
CA GLY A 123 16.33 19.48 5.98
C GLY A 123 15.06 19.19 5.18
N GLN A 124 15.11 18.22 4.27
CA GLN A 124 13.96 17.78 3.50
C GLN A 124 13.16 16.73 4.26
N GLU A 125 11.88 16.58 3.93
CA GLU A 125 11.05 15.51 4.46
C GLU A 125 11.68 14.16 4.12
N PRO A 126 11.94 13.28 5.11
CA PRO A 126 12.63 12.00 4.88
C PRO A 126 11.78 10.97 4.15
N ARG A 127 10.51 11.24 3.97
CA ARG A 127 9.52 10.35 3.37
C ARG A 127 8.75 11.05 2.26
N GLN A 128 8.35 10.28 1.27
CA GLN A 128 7.36 10.73 0.30
C GLN A 128 5.98 10.72 0.95
N THR A 129 5.36 11.87 1.11
CA THR A 129 4.02 12.01 1.69
C THR A 129 2.94 11.83 0.63
N THR A 130 1.92 11.05 0.98
CA THR A 130 0.73 10.81 0.15
C THR A 130 -0.53 11.13 0.96
N SER A 131 -1.66 11.21 0.29
CA SER A 131 -2.97 11.38 0.92
C SER A 131 -3.33 10.27 1.92
N ASN A 132 -2.71 9.12 1.81
CA ASN A 132 -2.96 7.96 2.66
C ASN A 132 -2.18 7.97 3.98
N ILE A 133 -1.46 9.04 4.29
CA ILE A 133 -0.65 9.13 5.52
C ILE A 133 -1.48 8.95 6.80
N GLY A 134 -2.76 9.32 6.78
CA GLY A 134 -3.69 9.11 7.90
C GLY A 134 -4.06 7.65 8.16
N HIS A 135 -3.72 6.73 7.23
CA HIS A 135 -3.95 5.29 7.36
C HIS A 135 -2.73 4.53 7.91
N LEU A 136 -1.65 5.24 8.22
CA LEU A 136 -0.50 4.64 8.87
C LEU A 136 -0.87 4.17 10.28
N ASN A 137 -0.38 2.98 10.63
CA ASN A 137 -0.53 2.48 11.99
C ASN A 137 0.21 3.39 12.97
N LYS A 138 -0.33 3.53 14.18
CA LYS A 138 0.40 4.21 15.25
C LYS A 138 1.68 3.43 15.52
N PRO A 139 2.85 4.10 15.55
CA PRO A 139 4.11 3.43 15.79
C PRO A 139 4.13 2.78 17.17
N SER A 140 4.61 1.55 17.25
CA SER A 140 4.87 0.90 18.53
C SER A 140 6.13 1.47 19.18
N ILE A 141 6.23 1.37 20.51
CA ILE A 141 7.46 1.78 21.23
C ILE A 141 8.65 0.97 20.73
N GLN A 142 8.46 -0.31 20.45
CA GLN A 142 9.50 -1.18 19.91
C GLN A 142 10.01 -0.70 18.55
N SER A 143 9.12 -0.36 17.61
CA SER A 143 9.53 0.14 16.30
C SER A 143 10.31 1.46 16.40
N LEU A 144 9.94 2.36 17.32
CA LEU A 144 10.66 3.60 17.55
C LEU A 144 12.07 3.35 18.12
N ILE A 145 12.21 2.41 19.04
CA ILE A 145 13.52 2.02 19.60
C ILE A 145 14.42 1.46 18.50
N HIS A 146 13.86 0.65 17.58
CA HIS A 146 14.57 0.05 16.45
C HIS A 146 14.77 0.98 15.25
N GLY A 147 14.48 2.27 15.39
CA GLY A 147 14.91 3.30 14.45
C GLY A 147 13.86 3.73 13.44
N LEU A 148 12.58 3.42 13.66
CA LEU A 148 11.48 3.99 12.88
C LEU A 148 11.54 5.53 12.92
N ASN A 149 11.36 6.17 11.79
CA ASN A 149 11.49 7.61 11.54
C ASN A 149 12.91 8.17 11.69
N ARG A 150 13.92 7.32 11.90
CA ARG A 150 15.36 7.68 11.88
C ARG A 150 16.10 7.00 10.74
N HIS A 151 15.89 5.70 10.57
CA HIS A 151 16.57 4.88 9.55
C HIS A 151 15.62 4.42 8.45
N TYR A 152 14.35 4.25 8.76
CA TYR A 152 13.29 3.84 7.83
C TYR A 152 11.96 4.47 8.25
N TYR A 153 10.98 4.42 7.36
CA TYR A 153 9.63 4.97 7.59
C TYR A 153 8.57 4.00 7.11
N SER A 154 7.39 4.07 7.73
CA SER A 154 6.22 3.27 7.34
C SER A 154 5.57 3.84 6.09
N ILE A 155 5.06 2.94 5.25
CA ILE A 155 4.30 3.23 4.05
C ILE A 155 2.86 2.78 4.26
N ALA A 156 1.89 3.56 3.83
CA ALA A 156 0.49 3.17 3.91
C ALA A 156 0.21 1.94 3.02
N ILE A 157 -0.49 0.96 3.59
CA ILE A 157 -0.89 -0.26 2.91
C ILE A 157 -2.36 -0.14 2.50
N GLY A 158 -2.62 -0.30 1.21
CA GLY A 158 -3.96 -0.48 0.66
C GLY A 158 -4.17 -1.92 0.22
N TYR A 159 -5.34 -2.47 0.47
CA TYR A 159 -5.70 -3.81 0.00
C TYR A 159 -6.55 -3.68 -1.26
N ARG A 160 -6.16 -4.40 -2.32
CA ARG A 160 -7.02 -4.51 -3.50
C ARG A 160 -8.27 -5.27 -3.11
N LYS A 161 -9.41 -4.63 -3.30
CA LYS A 161 -10.73 -5.18 -3.01
C LYS A 161 -11.64 -4.88 -4.19
N THR A 162 -12.51 -5.83 -4.50
CA THR A 162 -13.67 -5.53 -5.33
C THR A 162 -14.66 -4.67 -4.55
N GLN A 163 -15.53 -3.96 -5.24
CA GLN A 163 -16.56 -3.13 -4.59
C GLN A 163 -17.44 -3.94 -3.65
N LEU A 164 -17.77 -5.18 -4.05
CA LEU A 164 -18.56 -6.09 -3.22
C LEU A 164 -17.81 -6.48 -1.94
N GLU A 165 -16.53 -6.83 -2.05
CA GLU A 165 -15.70 -7.15 -0.88
C GLU A 165 -15.55 -5.95 0.06
N GLN A 166 -15.40 -4.74 -0.47
CA GLN A 166 -15.36 -3.52 0.33
C GLN A 166 -16.67 -3.31 1.10
N ALA A 167 -17.81 -3.49 0.43
CA ALA A 167 -19.12 -3.40 1.07
C ALA A 167 -19.31 -4.47 2.14
N MET A 168 -18.90 -5.72 1.88
CA MET A 168 -18.93 -6.81 2.85
C MET A 168 -18.05 -6.50 4.08
N LEU A 169 -16.82 -6.07 3.87
CA LEU A 169 -15.90 -5.72 4.97
C LEU A 169 -16.42 -4.53 5.79
N GLY A 170 -16.98 -3.51 5.12
CA GLY A 170 -17.62 -2.38 5.79
C GLY A 170 -18.82 -2.79 6.66
N ASN A 171 -19.44 -3.91 6.36
CA ASN A 171 -20.59 -4.44 7.10
C ASN A 171 -20.22 -5.37 8.26
N LEU A 172 -18.98 -5.86 8.35
CA LEU A 172 -18.54 -6.75 9.43
C LEU A 172 -18.73 -6.17 10.84
N HIS A 173 -18.70 -4.86 10.99
CA HIS A 173 -18.90 -4.16 12.25
C HIS A 173 -20.36 -3.70 12.48
N LYS A 174 -21.24 -3.90 11.51
CA LYS A 174 -22.65 -3.55 11.62
C LYS A 174 -23.43 -4.69 12.30
N ARG A 175 -24.46 -4.34 13.07
CA ARG A 175 -25.32 -5.34 13.72
C ARG A 175 -26.08 -6.18 12.70
N ASN A 176 -26.41 -5.58 11.58
CA ASN A 176 -27.07 -6.26 10.46
C ASN A 176 -26.29 -5.96 9.19
N TRP A 177 -25.75 -7.01 8.56
CA TRP A 177 -25.00 -6.87 7.31
C TRP A 177 -25.84 -6.30 6.16
N THR A 178 -27.17 -6.46 6.20
CA THR A 178 -28.10 -5.92 5.21
C THR A 178 -28.18 -4.39 5.25
N ASP A 179 -27.77 -3.74 6.36
CA ASP A 179 -27.80 -2.27 6.46
C ASP A 179 -26.88 -1.59 5.44
N GLY A 180 -25.83 -2.30 4.97
CA GLY A 180 -24.96 -1.82 3.91
C GLY A 180 -25.54 -1.92 2.51
N LEU A 181 -26.62 -2.68 2.35
CA LEU A 181 -27.34 -2.86 1.09
C LEU A 181 -28.64 -2.04 1.04
N LYS A 182 -28.95 -1.28 2.10
CA LYS A 182 -30.09 -0.38 2.09
C LYS A 182 -29.88 0.72 1.06
N LEU A 183 -30.88 0.89 0.21
CA LEU A 183 -30.91 2.00 -0.71
C LEU A 183 -31.14 3.31 0.05
N ALA A 184 -30.39 4.34 -0.30
CA ALA A 184 -30.68 5.66 0.18
C ALA A 184 -31.95 6.21 -0.47
N ASP A 185 -32.68 7.08 0.23
CA ASP A 185 -33.78 7.83 -0.37
C ASP A 185 -33.28 8.62 -1.59
N PHE A 186 -34.13 8.76 -2.60
CA PHE A 186 -33.78 9.43 -3.85
C PHE A 186 -33.21 10.83 -3.64
N GLN A 187 -33.82 11.63 -2.76
CA GLN A 187 -33.37 12.99 -2.48
C GLN A 187 -32.01 13.01 -1.76
N GLU A 188 -31.80 12.12 -0.80
CA GLU A 188 -30.55 11.98 -0.08
C GLU A 188 -29.42 11.52 -1.03
N HIS A 189 -29.72 10.53 -1.88
CA HIS A 189 -28.75 10.05 -2.88
C HIS A 189 -28.41 11.13 -3.89
N GLN A 190 -29.41 11.90 -4.37
CA GLN A 190 -29.16 13.02 -5.28
C GLN A 190 -28.26 14.07 -4.66
N HIS A 191 -28.52 14.46 -3.41
CA HIS A 191 -27.72 15.45 -2.70
C HIS A 191 -26.26 14.98 -2.49
N THR A 192 -26.10 13.74 -2.05
CA THR A 192 -24.79 13.10 -1.87
C THR A 192 -24.01 13.05 -3.19
N ASN A 193 -24.70 12.69 -4.27
CA ASN A 193 -24.13 12.59 -5.61
C ASN A 193 -23.68 13.96 -6.15
N GLN A 194 -24.49 15.01 -5.96
CA GLN A 194 -24.10 16.37 -6.32
C GLN A 194 -22.86 16.83 -5.54
N GLY A 195 -22.78 16.49 -4.25
CA GLY A 195 -21.60 16.76 -3.43
C GLY A 195 -20.37 16.03 -3.92
N ALA A 196 -20.51 14.75 -4.26
CA ALA A 196 -19.42 13.94 -4.81
C ALA A 196 -18.89 14.49 -6.16
N VAL A 197 -19.78 14.88 -7.07
CA VAL A 197 -19.40 15.48 -8.36
C VAL A 197 -18.66 16.79 -8.16
N LYS A 198 -19.14 17.67 -7.26
CA LYS A 198 -18.44 18.93 -6.95
C LYS A 198 -17.04 18.69 -6.39
N ARG A 199 -16.91 17.72 -5.50
CA ARG A 199 -15.61 17.33 -4.93
C ARG A 199 -14.67 16.77 -6.00
N MET A 200 -15.16 15.89 -6.87
CA MET A 200 -14.36 15.37 -7.99
C MET A 200 -13.90 16.47 -8.93
N LEU A 201 -14.75 17.47 -9.21
CA LEU A 201 -14.37 18.63 -10.03
C LEU A 201 -13.21 19.40 -9.41
N SER A 202 -13.31 19.72 -8.11
CA SER A 202 -12.23 20.41 -7.38
C SER A 202 -10.92 19.61 -7.41
N LEU A 203 -10.98 18.30 -7.16
CA LEU A 203 -9.81 17.42 -7.20
C LEU A 203 -9.21 17.31 -8.61
N ALA A 204 -10.04 17.30 -9.64
CA ALA A 204 -9.59 17.30 -11.04
C ALA A 204 -8.87 18.60 -11.41
N GLU A 205 -9.36 19.75 -10.92
CA GLU A 205 -8.70 21.05 -11.11
C GLU A 205 -7.34 21.09 -10.40
N GLU A 206 -7.27 20.57 -9.17
CA GLU A 206 -6.00 20.45 -8.41
C GLU A 206 -5.01 19.54 -9.13
N TYR A 207 -5.46 18.38 -9.62
CA TYR A 207 -4.63 17.47 -10.40
C TYR A 207 -4.14 18.11 -11.70
N GLN A 208 -5.03 18.79 -12.44
CA GLN A 208 -4.65 19.51 -13.65
C GLN A 208 -3.59 20.60 -13.37
N LYS A 209 -3.71 21.30 -12.24
CA LYS A 209 -2.73 22.29 -11.82
C LYS A 209 -1.38 21.63 -11.54
N SER A 210 -1.37 20.51 -10.82
CA SER A 210 -0.16 19.74 -10.53
C SER A 210 0.54 19.28 -11.82
N VAL A 211 -0.18 18.73 -12.78
CA VAL A 211 0.37 18.29 -14.07
C VAL A 211 0.94 19.47 -14.89
N LYS A 212 0.29 20.64 -14.86
CA LYS A 212 0.79 21.84 -15.55
C LYS A 212 2.06 22.40 -14.88
N GLU A 213 2.19 22.26 -13.56
CA GLU A 213 3.40 22.63 -12.84
C GLU A 213 4.54 21.68 -13.16
N GLU A 214 4.27 20.37 -13.16
CA GLU A 214 5.24 19.33 -13.51
C GLU A 214 5.82 19.49 -14.91
N ALA A 215 4.98 19.82 -15.89
CA ALA A 215 5.41 20.05 -17.27
C ALA A 215 6.43 21.19 -17.43
N LYS A 216 6.61 22.05 -16.42
CA LYS A 216 7.56 23.17 -16.42
C LYS A 216 8.88 22.84 -15.72
N LEU A 217 8.95 21.67 -15.05
CA LEU A 217 10.09 21.27 -14.23
C LEU A 217 11.10 20.44 -15.04
N THR A 218 12.37 20.55 -14.65
CA THR A 218 13.41 19.66 -15.19
C THR A 218 13.33 18.27 -14.54
N PRO A 219 13.86 17.20 -15.18
CA PRO A 219 13.86 15.85 -14.61
C PRO A 219 14.49 15.75 -13.21
N GLU A 220 15.47 16.60 -12.89
CA GLU A 220 16.08 16.66 -11.57
C GLU A 220 15.17 17.32 -10.54
N GLN A 221 14.47 18.38 -10.93
CA GLN A 221 13.49 19.05 -10.08
C GLN A 221 12.26 18.18 -9.81
N ILE A 222 11.83 17.35 -10.76
CA ILE A 222 10.73 16.42 -10.58
C ILE A 222 11.02 15.43 -9.43
N LYS A 223 12.25 14.92 -9.31
CA LYS A 223 12.64 13.99 -8.25
C LYS A 223 12.46 14.55 -6.84
N THR A 224 12.64 15.87 -6.68
CA THR A 224 12.51 16.56 -5.39
C THR A 224 11.15 17.23 -5.21
N HIS A 225 10.42 17.45 -6.30
CA HIS A 225 9.16 18.21 -6.30
C HIS A 225 8.06 17.52 -5.49
N TYR A 226 8.04 16.18 -5.48
CA TYR A 226 7.01 15.38 -4.80
C TYR A 226 7.31 15.10 -3.33
N VAL A 227 8.53 15.39 -2.86
CA VAL A 227 8.90 15.19 -1.46
C VAL A 227 8.05 16.12 -0.59
N GLY A 228 7.32 15.55 0.37
CA GLY A 228 6.45 16.29 1.28
C GLY A 228 5.09 16.74 0.70
N LYS A 229 4.79 16.45 -0.57
CA LYS A 229 3.50 16.77 -1.18
C LYS A 229 2.52 15.61 -1.12
N GLN A 230 1.25 15.94 -0.95
CA GLN A 230 0.17 14.98 -1.08
C GLN A 230 -0.06 14.63 -2.55
N ASP A 231 -0.45 13.38 -2.80
CA ASP A 231 -0.76 12.89 -4.14
C ASP A 231 -2.18 13.33 -4.59
N PRO A 232 -2.32 14.34 -5.48
CA PRO A 232 -3.64 14.80 -5.94
C PRO A 232 -4.34 13.78 -6.84
N LYS A 233 -3.56 12.95 -7.57
CA LYS A 233 -4.09 11.88 -8.42
C LYS A 233 -4.81 10.84 -7.58
N ARG A 234 -4.20 10.42 -6.48
CA ARG A 234 -4.78 9.42 -5.57
C ARG A 234 -6.11 9.87 -4.98
N HIS A 235 -6.19 11.12 -4.54
CA HIS A 235 -7.44 11.67 -4.02
C HIS A 235 -8.56 11.66 -5.06
N LEU A 236 -8.23 11.98 -6.32
CA LEU A 236 -9.20 11.94 -7.41
C LEU A 236 -9.66 10.51 -7.71
N GLU A 237 -8.72 9.56 -7.78
CA GLU A 237 -9.02 8.14 -8.00
C GLU A 237 -9.94 7.58 -6.91
N ASP A 238 -9.62 7.81 -5.64
CA ASP A 238 -10.43 7.35 -4.50
C ASP A 238 -11.85 7.97 -4.55
N ALA A 239 -11.98 9.24 -4.92
CA ALA A 239 -13.28 9.91 -5.03
C ALA A 239 -14.11 9.35 -6.20
N VAL A 240 -13.49 9.06 -7.34
CA VAL A 240 -14.16 8.45 -8.51
C VAL A 240 -14.62 7.04 -8.16
N GLU A 241 -13.75 6.21 -7.58
CA GLU A 241 -14.08 4.82 -7.19
C GLU A 241 -15.24 4.77 -6.20
N SER A 242 -15.21 5.63 -5.19
CA SER A 242 -16.30 5.75 -4.20
C SER A 242 -17.63 6.16 -4.86
N SER A 243 -17.58 7.12 -5.78
CA SER A 243 -18.78 7.58 -6.50
C SER A 243 -19.35 6.49 -7.39
N MET A 244 -18.49 5.78 -8.15
CA MET A 244 -18.91 4.67 -9.01
C MET A 244 -19.54 3.53 -8.19
N SER A 245 -18.94 3.17 -7.07
CA SER A 245 -19.46 2.13 -6.16
C SER A 245 -20.86 2.47 -5.68
N ASN A 246 -21.07 3.71 -5.22
CA ASN A 246 -22.38 4.15 -4.76
C ASN A 246 -23.44 4.14 -5.87
N GLN A 247 -23.06 4.56 -7.09
CA GLN A 247 -23.98 4.53 -8.24
C GLN A 247 -24.39 3.09 -8.61
N ILE A 248 -23.43 2.16 -8.64
CA ILE A 248 -23.71 0.77 -8.97
C ILE A 248 -24.67 0.15 -7.94
N VAL A 249 -24.42 0.35 -6.64
CA VAL A 249 -25.29 -0.18 -5.57
C VAL A 249 -26.71 0.36 -5.69
N GLN A 250 -26.86 1.69 -5.90
CA GLN A 250 -28.17 2.31 -6.05
C GLN A 250 -28.89 1.83 -7.33
N SER A 251 -28.19 1.78 -8.47
CA SER A 251 -28.77 1.36 -9.74
C SER A 251 -29.23 -0.10 -9.71
N LEU A 252 -28.38 -1.01 -9.25
CA LEU A 252 -28.71 -2.43 -9.15
C LEU A 252 -29.83 -2.67 -8.13
N GLY A 253 -29.79 -1.97 -6.98
CA GLY A 253 -30.84 -2.09 -5.99
C GLY A 253 -32.20 -1.61 -6.48
N THR A 254 -32.26 -0.50 -7.21
CA THR A 254 -33.52 -0.01 -7.82
C THR A 254 -34.02 -0.94 -8.92
N MET A 255 -33.14 -1.55 -9.72
CA MET A 255 -33.54 -2.52 -10.74
C MET A 255 -34.17 -3.77 -10.09
N ILE A 256 -33.52 -4.33 -9.07
CA ILE A 256 -34.04 -5.52 -8.36
C ILE A 256 -35.39 -5.23 -7.69
N LEU A 257 -35.55 -4.05 -7.08
CA LEU A 257 -36.83 -3.67 -6.47
C LEU A 257 -37.94 -3.38 -7.49
N ALA A 258 -37.60 -3.01 -8.72
CA ALA A 258 -38.56 -2.77 -9.78
C ALA A 258 -39.08 -4.07 -10.41
N GLU A 259 -38.34 -5.18 -10.26
CA GLU A 259 -38.74 -6.50 -10.75
C GLU A 259 -39.53 -7.34 -9.71
N LEU A 260 -39.53 -6.91 -8.45
CA LEU A 260 -40.30 -7.51 -7.35
C LEU A 260 -41.69 -6.86 -7.20
#